data_4f6636399c97021127e4ddbd0000ada2
#
_entry.id   4f6636399c97021127e4ddbd0000ada2
#
_cell.length_a   1.000
_cell.length_b   1.000
_cell.length_c   1.000
_cell.angle_alpha   90.00
_cell.angle_beta   90.00
_cell.angle_gamma   90.00
#
_symmetry.space_group_name_H-M   'P 1'
#
loop_
_entity.id
_entity.type
_entity.pdbx_description
1 polymer ?
#
loop_
_entity_poly.entity_id
_entity_poly.type
_entity_poly.pdbx_seq_one_letter_code
_entity_poly.pdbx_strand_id
1 'polypeptide(L)'
;FIEHREDPSAPVEVQYGPSHAMFVQPGGVLAGLGLPTAFEVNSIHTQGIDRLAPGLRAEALAPDGLVEAVSVKDGKAFALAVQWHPEWQVSSNPIYLAIFQAFGDACRRRATQRDADASVNA
;
A
#
# COMPACT_ATOMS: atom_id res chain seq x y z
N PHE A 1 18.71 -5.68 -9.93
CA PHE A 1 17.66 -5.82 -8.89
C PHE A 1 18.31 -5.86 -7.50
N ILE A 2 17.62 -5.32 -6.51
CA ILE A 2 17.99 -5.45 -5.11
C ILE A 2 17.33 -6.72 -4.53
N GLU A 3 17.81 -7.16 -3.36
CA GLU A 3 17.21 -8.30 -2.67
C GLU A 3 15.91 -7.89 -2.00
N HIS A 4 14.81 -8.51 -2.39
CA HIS A 4 13.48 -8.26 -1.84
C HIS A 4 13.05 -9.30 -0.79
N ARG A 5 13.81 -10.38 -0.65
CA ARG A 5 13.53 -11.42 0.33
C ARG A 5 14.15 -11.07 1.67
N GLU A 6 13.51 -11.52 2.72
CA GLU A 6 14.08 -11.46 4.07
C GLU A 6 15.16 -12.52 4.23
N ASP A 7 15.99 -12.37 5.27
CA ASP A 7 16.89 -13.41 5.74
C ASP A 7 16.12 -14.30 6.73
N PRO A 8 15.74 -15.53 6.36
CA PRO A 8 14.93 -16.37 7.24
C PRO A 8 15.66 -16.82 8.51
N SER A 9 16.98 -16.68 8.56
CA SER A 9 17.77 -16.98 9.77
C SER A 9 17.83 -15.79 10.74
N ALA A 10 17.40 -14.62 10.32
CA ALA A 10 17.41 -13.41 11.15
C ALA A 10 16.24 -13.40 12.14
N PRO A 11 16.33 -12.66 13.26
CA PRO A 11 15.19 -12.43 14.14
C PRO A 11 14.02 -11.77 13.39
N VAL A 12 12.80 -12.04 13.86
CA VAL A 12 11.57 -11.50 13.24
C VAL A 12 11.60 -9.98 13.10
N GLU A 13 12.11 -9.29 14.11
CA GLU A 13 12.23 -7.82 14.10
C GLU A 13 13.16 -7.32 12.99
N VAL A 14 14.15 -8.11 12.62
CA VAL A 14 15.05 -7.80 11.51
C VAL A 14 14.40 -8.13 10.17
N GLN A 15 13.73 -9.28 10.08
CA GLN A 15 13.04 -9.69 8.85
C GLN A 15 11.98 -8.65 8.44
N TYR A 16 11.19 -8.16 9.40
CA TYR A 16 10.12 -7.20 9.15
C TYR A 16 10.56 -5.75 9.36
N GLY A 17 11.81 -5.52 9.71
CA GLY A 17 12.35 -4.18 9.84
C GLY A 17 12.54 -3.48 8.50
N PRO A 18 12.92 -2.19 8.52
CA PRO A 18 13.16 -1.43 7.30
C PRO A 18 14.19 -2.10 6.40
N SER A 19 13.88 -2.23 5.12
CA SER A 19 14.72 -2.92 4.15
C SER A 19 15.20 -1.99 3.03
N HIS A 20 14.27 -1.30 2.37
CA HIS A 20 14.62 -0.40 1.28
C HIS A 20 13.65 0.77 1.19
N ALA A 21 14.07 1.81 0.47
CA ALA A 21 13.24 2.97 0.22
C ALA A 21 12.13 2.65 -0.79
N MET A 22 11.04 3.38 -0.66
CA MET A 22 9.94 3.40 -1.62
C MET A 22 9.76 4.82 -2.12
N PHE A 23 9.47 4.96 -3.40
CA PHE A 23 9.24 6.25 -4.03
C PHE A 23 7.79 6.33 -4.49
N VAL A 24 7.02 7.21 -3.85
CA VAL A 24 5.60 7.40 -4.15
C VAL A 24 5.45 8.11 -5.50
N GLN A 25 4.61 7.57 -6.36
CA GLN A 25 4.33 8.17 -7.66
C GLN A 25 3.26 9.25 -7.53
N PRO A 26 3.37 10.36 -8.27
CA PRO A 26 2.39 11.45 -8.16
C PRO A 26 1.03 11.07 -8.73
N GLY A 27 0.00 11.71 -8.22
CA GLY A 27 -1.36 11.63 -8.77
C GLY A 27 -2.18 10.43 -8.36
N GLY A 28 -1.65 9.55 -7.49
CA GLY A 28 -2.36 8.37 -7.04
C GLY A 28 -2.93 8.49 -5.63
N VAL A 29 -3.36 7.34 -5.10
CA VAL A 29 -3.96 7.23 -3.76
C VAL A 29 -2.93 7.55 -2.68
N LEU A 30 -1.73 6.95 -2.76
CA LEU A 30 -0.67 7.18 -1.76
C LEU A 30 -0.23 8.64 -1.75
N ALA A 31 -0.06 9.25 -2.92
CA ALA A 31 0.31 10.67 -3.01
C ALA A 31 -0.71 11.57 -2.32
N GLY A 32 -1.99 11.17 -2.34
CA GLY A 32 -3.08 11.94 -1.72
C GLY A 32 -3.20 11.78 -0.20
N LEU A 33 -2.43 10.88 0.41
CA LEU A 33 -2.50 10.64 1.85
C LEU A 33 -1.63 11.59 2.69
N GLY A 34 -0.88 12.49 2.05
CA GLY A 34 0.02 13.40 2.76
C GLY A 34 1.27 12.72 3.30
N LEU A 35 1.63 11.56 2.77
CA LEU A 35 2.84 10.84 3.14
C LEU A 35 4.08 11.50 2.52
N PRO A 36 5.27 11.28 3.09
CA PRO A 36 6.51 11.66 2.41
C PRO A 36 6.57 11.03 1.01
N THR A 37 7.22 11.69 0.06
CA THR A 37 7.39 11.16 -1.30
C THR A 37 8.34 9.96 -1.35
N ALA A 38 9.13 9.78 -0.32
CA ALA A 38 9.99 8.60 -0.14
C ALA A 38 9.96 8.19 1.32
N PHE A 39 9.89 6.88 1.56
CA PHE A 39 9.95 6.30 2.91
C PHE A 39 10.47 4.87 2.83
N GLU A 40 10.92 4.33 3.95
CA GLU A 40 11.39 2.95 4.02
C GLU A 40 10.27 1.98 4.33
N VAL A 41 10.36 0.78 3.76
CA VAL A 41 9.41 -0.32 3.98
C VAL A 41 10.17 -1.61 4.26
N ASN A 42 9.48 -2.58 4.87
CA ASN A 42 9.97 -3.95 4.96
C ASN A 42 9.84 -4.64 3.59
N SER A 43 10.56 -5.74 3.42
CA SER A 43 10.55 -6.49 2.17
C SER A 43 10.76 -7.97 2.46
N ILE A 44 9.69 -8.74 2.36
CA ILE A 44 9.68 -10.18 2.65
C ILE A 44 8.94 -10.95 1.56
N HIS A 45 9.21 -10.62 0.30
CA HIS A 45 8.53 -11.28 -0.82
C HIS A 45 9.56 -11.85 -1.80
N THR A 46 9.15 -12.91 -2.50
CA THR A 46 9.98 -13.60 -3.49
C THR A 46 9.53 -13.33 -4.92
N GLN A 47 8.35 -12.78 -5.10
CA GLN A 47 7.77 -12.46 -6.42
C GLN A 47 7.51 -10.98 -6.50
N GLY A 48 7.45 -10.47 -7.73
CA GLY A 48 7.13 -9.08 -8.02
C GLY A 48 6.39 -8.96 -9.32
N ILE A 49 5.93 -7.76 -9.61
CA ILE A 49 5.21 -7.48 -10.85
C ILE A 49 6.24 -7.27 -11.96
N ASP A 50 6.21 -8.16 -12.95
CA ASP A 50 7.05 -8.01 -14.13
C ASP A 50 6.46 -6.98 -15.10
N ARG A 51 5.17 -7.14 -15.42
CA ARG A 51 4.47 -6.22 -16.30
C ARG A 51 3.13 -5.86 -15.68
N LEU A 52 2.96 -4.57 -15.40
CA LEU A 52 1.73 -4.06 -14.79
C LEU A 52 0.56 -4.15 -15.79
N ALA A 53 -0.57 -4.67 -15.32
CA ALA A 53 -1.78 -4.71 -16.12
C ALA A 53 -2.24 -3.30 -16.51
N PRO A 54 -2.82 -3.09 -17.71
CA PRO A 54 -3.18 -1.75 -18.18
C PRO A 54 -4.25 -1.05 -17.34
N GLY A 55 -5.07 -1.80 -16.60
CA GLY A 55 -6.08 -1.24 -15.70
C GLY A 55 -5.54 -0.83 -14.33
N LEU A 56 -4.26 -1.03 -14.07
CA LEU A 56 -3.63 -0.69 -12.79
C LEU A 56 -2.68 0.50 -12.94
N ARG A 57 -2.58 1.28 -11.88
CA ARG A 57 -1.65 2.40 -11.76
C ARG A 57 -0.54 2.02 -10.80
N ALA A 58 0.72 2.29 -11.16
CA ALA A 58 1.83 2.18 -10.23
C ALA A 58 1.74 3.32 -9.21
N GLU A 59 1.68 2.96 -7.93
CA GLU A 59 1.57 3.90 -6.82
C GLU A 59 2.92 4.17 -6.17
N ALA A 60 3.80 3.18 -6.14
CA ALA A 60 5.11 3.31 -5.53
C ALA A 60 6.11 2.34 -6.17
N LEU A 61 7.37 2.78 -6.26
CA LEU A 61 8.45 2.01 -6.85
C LEU A 61 9.59 1.81 -5.86
N ALA A 62 10.19 0.62 -5.87
CA ALA A 62 11.46 0.36 -5.19
C ALA A 62 12.62 1.02 -5.94
N PRO A 63 13.83 1.12 -5.33
CA PRO A 63 14.98 1.76 -6.00
C PRO A 63 15.39 1.08 -7.30
N ASP A 64 15.12 -0.22 -7.47
CA ASP A 64 15.39 -0.98 -8.68
C ASP A 64 14.30 -0.85 -9.75
N GLY A 65 13.27 -0.03 -9.49
CA GLY A 65 12.16 0.19 -10.40
C GLY A 65 11.02 -0.82 -10.28
N LEU A 66 11.13 -1.81 -9.38
CA LEU A 66 10.04 -2.76 -9.14
C LEU A 66 8.82 -2.04 -8.60
N VAL A 67 7.64 -2.33 -9.19
CA VAL A 67 6.38 -1.77 -8.70
C VAL A 67 6.00 -2.48 -7.39
N GLU A 68 5.84 -1.69 -6.35
CA GLU A 68 5.58 -2.20 -4.99
C GLU A 68 4.20 -1.85 -4.46
N ALA A 69 3.49 -0.96 -5.14
CA ALA A 69 2.11 -0.62 -4.81
C ALA A 69 1.35 -0.26 -6.07
N VAL A 70 0.09 -0.66 -6.11
CA VAL A 70 -0.80 -0.41 -7.26
C VAL A 70 -2.18 0.02 -6.78
N SER A 71 -2.87 0.77 -7.63
CA SER A 71 -4.30 1.05 -7.48
C SER A 71 -5.03 0.77 -8.80
N VAL A 72 -6.34 0.67 -8.74
CA VAL A 72 -7.16 0.45 -9.92
C VAL A 72 -7.41 1.80 -10.60
N LYS A 73 -7.08 1.92 -11.88
CA LYS A 73 -7.40 3.10 -12.69
C LYS A 73 -8.92 3.24 -12.82
N ASP A 74 -9.38 4.47 -12.75
CA ASP A 74 -10.79 4.79 -12.95
C ASP A 74 -11.74 4.03 -11.99
N GLY A 75 -11.20 3.49 -10.91
CA GLY A 75 -11.98 2.82 -9.89
C GLY A 75 -12.81 3.82 -9.09
N LYS A 76 -14.08 3.48 -8.82
CA LYS A 76 -14.98 4.33 -8.05
C LYS A 76 -14.85 4.10 -6.55
N ALA A 77 -14.17 3.03 -6.16
CA ALA A 77 -13.95 2.66 -4.77
C ALA A 77 -12.46 2.63 -4.46
N PHE A 78 -12.14 2.68 -3.17
CA PHE A 78 -10.78 2.52 -2.70
C PHE A 78 -10.28 1.11 -3.08
N ALA A 79 -9.20 1.06 -3.84
CA ALA A 79 -8.59 -0.19 -4.26
C ALA A 79 -7.08 0.02 -4.35
N LEU A 80 -6.37 -0.32 -3.28
CA LEU A 80 -4.93 -0.17 -3.13
C LEU A 80 -4.33 -1.50 -2.69
N ALA A 81 -3.26 -1.91 -3.35
CA ALA A 81 -2.47 -3.08 -2.97
C ALA A 81 -1.01 -2.67 -2.79
N VAL A 82 -0.38 -3.22 -1.78
CA VAL A 82 1.04 -2.96 -1.48
C VAL A 82 1.79 -4.28 -1.35
N GLN A 83 3.06 -4.29 -1.71
CA GLN A 83 3.91 -5.47 -1.64
C GLN A 83 4.56 -5.63 -0.27
N TRP A 84 4.83 -4.52 0.45
CA TRP A 84 5.34 -4.56 1.81
C TRP A 84 4.25 -4.97 2.80
N HIS A 85 4.63 -5.16 4.05
CA HIS A 85 3.73 -5.59 5.11
C HIS A 85 3.50 -4.46 6.11
N PRO A 86 2.53 -3.56 5.85
CA PRO A 86 2.27 -2.42 6.74
C PRO A 86 1.56 -2.79 8.04
N GLU A 87 1.11 -4.04 8.18
CA GLU A 87 0.52 -4.52 9.44
C GLU A 87 1.57 -4.67 10.55
N TRP A 88 2.85 -4.81 10.18
CA TRP A 88 3.92 -4.97 11.15
C TRP A 88 4.13 -3.70 11.97
N GLN A 89 3.90 -3.79 13.29
CA GLN A 89 4.05 -2.67 14.23
C GLN A 89 3.30 -1.41 13.77
N VAL A 90 2.12 -1.59 13.22
CA VAL A 90 1.34 -0.51 12.58
C VAL A 90 1.05 0.64 13.54
N SER A 91 0.81 0.35 14.83
CA SER A 91 0.48 1.38 15.82
C SER A 91 1.64 2.32 16.11
N SER A 92 2.88 1.89 15.86
CA SER A 92 4.08 2.71 16.07
C SER A 92 4.69 3.23 14.77
N ASN A 93 4.07 2.97 13.62
CA ASN A 93 4.54 3.42 12.31
C ASN A 93 3.49 4.33 11.66
N PRO A 94 3.68 5.67 11.71
CA PRO A 94 2.68 6.61 11.19
C PRO A 94 2.37 6.43 9.71
N ILE A 95 3.35 5.99 8.91
CA ILE A 95 3.17 5.78 7.47
C ILE A 95 2.29 4.55 7.24
N TYR A 96 2.58 3.44 7.91
CA TYR A 96 1.78 2.23 7.82
C TYR A 96 0.36 2.47 8.35
N LEU A 97 0.27 3.20 9.47
CA LEU A 97 -1.03 3.53 10.08
C LEU A 97 -1.89 4.36 9.13
N ALA A 98 -1.30 5.31 8.41
CA ALA A 98 -2.03 6.15 7.45
C ALA A 98 -2.71 5.32 6.34
N ILE A 99 -2.08 4.26 5.89
CA ILE A 99 -2.65 3.35 4.89
C ILE A 99 -3.90 2.65 5.46
N PHE A 100 -3.81 2.13 6.67
CA PHE A 100 -4.96 1.48 7.33
C PHE A 100 -6.07 2.48 7.67
N GLN A 101 -5.72 3.70 8.05
CA GLN A 101 -6.71 4.76 8.29
C GLN A 101 -7.46 5.11 7.00
N ALA A 102 -6.76 5.20 5.87
CA ALA A 102 -7.39 5.45 4.57
C ALA A 102 -8.36 4.32 4.20
N PHE A 103 -7.96 3.08 4.43
CA PHE A 103 -8.83 1.93 4.21
C PHE A 103 -10.06 1.98 5.13
N GLY A 104 -9.86 2.26 6.43
CA GLY A 104 -10.95 2.39 7.38
C GLY A 104 -11.94 3.50 7.01
N ASP A 105 -11.43 4.64 6.55
CA ASP A 105 -12.26 5.74 6.06
C ASP A 105 -13.08 5.32 4.83
N ALA A 106 -12.46 4.55 3.92
CA ALA A 106 -13.16 4.03 2.75
C ALA A 106 -14.27 3.05 3.15
N CYS A 107 -14.02 2.20 4.15
CA CYS A 107 -15.03 1.28 4.69
C CYS A 107 -16.20 2.05 5.29
N ARG A 108 -15.94 3.11 6.06
CA ARG A 108 -16.98 3.94 6.66
C ARG A 108 -17.81 4.65 5.60
N ARG A 109 -17.17 5.20 4.57
CA ARG A 109 -17.90 5.81 3.44
C ARG A 109 -18.79 4.81 2.74
N ARG A 110 -18.31 3.59 2.52
CA ARG A 110 -19.08 2.54 1.88
C ARG A 110 -20.29 2.14 2.73
N ALA A 111 -20.12 2.00 4.04
CA ALA A 111 -21.20 1.69 4.95
C ALA A 111 -22.27 2.78 4.95
N THR A 112 -21.87 4.05 5.01
CA THR A 112 -22.79 5.20 4.94
C THR A 112 -23.55 5.22 3.61
N GLN A 113 -22.88 4.99 2.50
CA GLN A 113 -23.50 4.93 1.18
C GLN A 113 -24.51 3.80 1.08
N ARG A 114 -24.17 2.61 1.59
CA ARG A 114 -25.08 1.47 1.62
C ARG A 114 -26.33 1.76 2.44
N ASP A 115 -26.18 2.40 3.60
CA ASP A 115 -27.30 2.76 4.45
C ASP A 115 -28.21 3.81 3.78
N ALA A 116 -27.61 4.80 3.11
CA ALA A 116 -28.35 5.79 2.33
C ALA A 116 -29.15 5.14 1.18
N ASP A 117 -28.51 4.21 0.45
CA ASP A 117 -29.16 3.47 -0.63
C ASP A 117 -30.33 2.61 -0.09
N ALA A 118 -30.16 1.97 1.05
CA ALA A 118 -31.22 1.18 1.70
C ALA A 118 -32.39 2.09 2.10
N SER A 119 -32.12 3.29 2.63
CA SER A 119 -33.16 4.25 3.01
C SER A 119 -33.98 4.72 1.80
N VAL A 120 -33.35 4.91 0.64
CA VAL A 120 -34.02 5.33 -0.60
C VAL A 120 -34.92 4.21 -1.14
N ASN A 121 -34.51 2.94 -0.95
CA ASN A 121 -35.22 1.79 -1.48
C ASN A 121 -36.19 1.16 -0.48
N ALA A 122 -36.32 1.74 0.70
CA ALA A 122 -37.20 1.23 1.74
C ALA A 122 -38.65 1.61 1.52
#